data_a0d2371137981cc853977cca4df5ae00
#
_entry.id   a0d2371137981cc853977cca4df5ae00
#
_cell.length_a   1.000
_cell.length_b   1.000
_cell.length_c   1.000
_cell.angle_alpha   90.00
_cell.angle_beta   90.00
_cell.angle_gamma   90.00
#
_symmetry.space_group_name_H-M   'P 1'
#
loop_
_entity.id
_entity.type
_entity.pdbx_description
1 polymer ?
#
loop_
_entity_poly.entity_id
_entity_poly.type
_entity_poly.pdbx_seq_one_letter_code
_entity_poly.pdbx_strand_id
1 'polypeptide(L)'
;FIDQAVEIPLGGGEVWRPKDASPPSGQMMSLRNGLVYSKNTITAQVMQSVGPRRVANLAQAMGVRQSKLEEVPSLALGTSPVTLKEMVASYSTIANNGNYIEPFLVLRVTNRKGKVLETFQAKAPERAISLGSAQILIDAMRGVVDQGTGVAIRARFGIQADVAGKTGTTQDNTDGWFVMMHPQLVTGAWVGFNDNRITMGDSWGQGARSALPMVGDFFAQTLRTRLVDVQRRFDAPKISGAPESVASQVSDWFQALFPSLPQVVAPPRPPAEEQASPIYVPFPQPRSQTGTVFPPQNPQ
;
A
#
# COMPACT_ATOMS: atom_id res chain seq x y z
N PHE A 1 10.53 12.53 -11.75
CA PHE A 1 9.45 12.55 -12.74
C PHE A 1 8.69 13.86 -12.66
N ILE A 2 8.07 14.28 -13.76
CA ILE A 2 7.19 15.46 -13.76
C ILE A 2 5.77 15.00 -13.45
N ASP A 3 5.10 15.64 -12.48
CA ASP A 3 3.69 15.43 -12.18
C ASP A 3 2.82 16.10 -13.27
N GLN A 4 2.59 15.40 -14.36
CA GLN A 4 1.87 15.88 -15.56
C GLN A 4 0.92 14.83 -16.10
N ALA A 5 -0.01 15.25 -16.95
CA ALA A 5 -0.87 14.31 -17.68
C ALA A 5 0.00 13.37 -18.54
N VAL A 6 -0.36 12.10 -18.55
CA VAL A 6 0.37 11.03 -19.27
C VAL A 6 -0.54 10.37 -20.26
N GLU A 7 -0.03 10.12 -21.46
CA GLU A 7 -0.69 9.36 -22.50
C GLU A 7 0.18 8.17 -22.90
N ILE A 8 -0.35 6.96 -22.74
CA ILE A 8 0.36 5.72 -23.05
C ILE A 8 -0.37 4.98 -24.17
N PRO A 9 0.23 4.88 -25.37
CA PRO A 9 -0.36 4.10 -26.45
C PRO A 9 -0.47 2.61 -26.08
N LEU A 10 -1.64 2.03 -26.30
CA LEU A 10 -1.91 0.61 -26.05
C LEU A 10 -1.82 -0.26 -27.33
N GLY A 11 -1.68 0.36 -28.50
CA GLY A 11 -1.80 -0.27 -29.81
C GLY A 11 -3.21 -0.10 -30.39
N GLY A 12 -3.38 -0.39 -31.69
CA GLY A 12 -4.68 -0.26 -32.35
C GLY A 12 -5.29 1.15 -32.35
N GLY A 13 -4.52 2.18 -32.03
CA GLY A 13 -5.01 3.57 -31.92
C GLY A 13 -5.58 3.93 -30.54
N GLU A 14 -5.63 2.99 -29.61
CA GLU A 14 -6.06 3.25 -28.24
C GLU A 14 -4.96 3.91 -27.40
N VAL A 15 -5.35 4.82 -26.51
CA VAL A 15 -4.45 5.55 -25.61
C VAL A 15 -4.99 5.51 -24.20
N TRP A 16 -4.17 5.03 -23.27
CA TRP A 16 -4.49 5.04 -21.85
C TRP A 16 -4.05 6.36 -21.20
N ARG A 17 -4.97 6.99 -20.48
CA ARG A 17 -4.79 8.28 -19.77
C ARG A 17 -5.11 8.12 -18.30
N PRO A 18 -4.14 7.70 -17.46
CA PRO A 18 -4.35 7.63 -16.02
C PRO A 18 -4.64 9.02 -15.44
N LYS A 19 -5.58 9.08 -14.49
CA LYS A 19 -5.94 10.32 -13.80
C LYS A 19 -5.63 10.20 -12.31
N ASP A 20 -5.17 11.30 -11.72
CA ASP A 20 -5.03 11.46 -10.28
C ASP A 20 -6.33 12.00 -9.66
N ALA A 21 -6.46 11.86 -8.33
CA ALA A 21 -7.56 12.47 -7.58
C ALA A 21 -7.50 14.00 -7.58
N SER A 22 -6.33 14.59 -7.83
CA SER A 22 -6.11 16.03 -7.97
C SER A 22 -5.44 16.34 -9.31
N PRO A 23 -5.63 17.55 -9.88
CA PRO A 23 -4.95 17.96 -11.09
C PRO A 23 -3.42 17.84 -10.95
N PRO A 24 -2.69 17.53 -12.04
CA PRO A 24 -1.23 17.52 -12.04
C PRO A 24 -0.67 18.90 -11.69
N SER A 25 0.42 18.92 -10.92
CA SER A 25 1.06 20.17 -10.49
C SER A 25 2.01 20.79 -11.53
N GLY A 26 2.43 20.02 -12.53
CA GLY A 26 3.46 20.42 -13.50
C GLY A 26 4.88 20.43 -12.91
N GLN A 27 5.06 20.09 -11.66
CA GLN A 27 6.34 20.16 -10.96
C GLN A 27 7.08 18.82 -10.91
N MET A 28 8.37 18.88 -10.67
CA MET A 28 9.20 17.69 -10.42
C MET A 28 8.77 17.02 -9.10
N MET A 29 8.57 15.72 -9.15
CA MET A 29 8.20 14.90 -7.99
C MET A 29 9.12 13.70 -7.87
N SER A 30 9.59 13.40 -6.65
CA SER A 30 10.35 12.18 -6.38
C SER A 30 9.44 10.95 -6.45
N LEU A 31 10.01 9.78 -6.76
CA LEU A 31 9.28 8.51 -6.71
C LEU A 31 8.68 8.25 -5.32
N ARG A 32 9.41 8.61 -4.26
CA ARG A 32 8.93 8.51 -2.89
C ARG A 32 7.62 9.28 -2.71
N ASN A 33 7.58 10.54 -3.11
CA ASN A 33 6.38 11.37 -3.00
C ASN A 33 5.26 10.88 -3.93
N GLY A 34 5.57 10.40 -5.13
CA GLY A 34 4.61 9.74 -6.01
C GLY A 34 3.89 8.57 -5.31
N LEU A 35 4.65 7.74 -4.58
CA LEU A 35 4.09 6.63 -3.79
C LEU A 35 3.31 7.12 -2.57
N VAL A 36 3.87 8.07 -1.80
CA VAL A 36 3.27 8.63 -0.57
C VAL A 36 1.90 9.23 -0.84
N TYR A 37 1.77 10.01 -1.90
CA TYR A 37 0.52 10.66 -2.29
C TYR A 37 -0.28 9.88 -3.33
N SER A 38 0.16 8.64 -3.66
CA SER A 38 -0.53 7.73 -4.59
C SER A 38 -0.80 8.36 -5.96
N LYS A 39 0.22 8.98 -6.56
CA LYS A 39 0.13 9.64 -7.86
C LYS A 39 0.12 8.61 -9.00
N ASN A 40 -1.02 8.47 -9.66
CA ASN A 40 -1.20 7.55 -10.78
C ASN A 40 -0.34 7.93 -11.98
N THR A 41 -0.21 9.22 -12.26
CA THR A 41 0.59 9.75 -13.36
C THR A 41 2.08 9.42 -13.18
N ILE A 42 2.62 9.51 -11.96
CA ILE A 42 4.01 9.10 -11.65
C ILE A 42 4.16 7.57 -11.79
N THR A 43 3.21 6.81 -11.24
CA THR A 43 3.21 5.34 -11.31
C THR A 43 3.18 4.85 -12.77
N ALA A 44 2.38 5.49 -13.62
CA ALA A 44 2.29 5.16 -15.04
C ALA A 44 3.60 5.45 -15.79
N GLN A 45 4.30 6.55 -15.49
CA GLN A 45 5.62 6.84 -16.07
C GLN A 45 6.66 5.81 -15.64
N VAL A 46 6.65 5.37 -14.39
CA VAL A 46 7.52 4.28 -13.90
C VAL A 46 7.20 2.98 -14.63
N MET A 47 5.91 2.62 -14.76
CA MET A 47 5.50 1.44 -15.52
C MET A 47 5.98 1.46 -16.97
N GLN A 48 5.88 2.60 -17.63
CA GLN A 48 6.34 2.77 -19.00
C GLN A 48 7.85 2.52 -19.11
N SER A 49 8.62 2.96 -18.10
CA SER A 49 10.08 2.77 -18.06
C SER A 49 10.49 1.32 -17.75
N VAL A 50 9.77 0.66 -16.85
CA VAL A 50 10.06 -0.71 -16.38
C VAL A 50 9.51 -1.76 -17.35
N GLY A 51 8.30 -1.56 -17.83
CA GLY A 51 7.54 -2.45 -18.68
C GLY A 51 6.64 -3.43 -17.91
N PRO A 52 5.42 -3.70 -18.41
CA PRO A 52 4.40 -4.48 -17.71
C PRO A 52 4.82 -5.90 -17.36
N ARG A 53 5.53 -6.58 -18.29
CA ARG A 53 6.00 -7.94 -18.10
C ARG A 53 6.96 -8.07 -16.91
N ARG A 54 7.88 -7.12 -16.74
CA ARG A 54 8.82 -7.13 -15.60
C ARG A 54 8.09 -6.91 -14.28
N VAL A 55 7.09 -6.04 -14.29
CA VAL A 55 6.24 -5.78 -13.11
C VAL A 55 5.43 -7.04 -12.75
N ALA A 56 4.80 -7.70 -13.71
CA ALA A 56 4.07 -8.94 -13.50
C ALA A 56 4.98 -10.05 -12.93
N ASN A 57 6.15 -10.27 -13.52
CA ASN A 57 7.11 -11.26 -13.04
C ASN A 57 7.58 -10.98 -11.60
N LEU A 58 7.81 -9.69 -11.27
CA LEU A 58 8.20 -9.31 -9.93
C LEU A 58 7.07 -9.54 -8.93
N ALA A 59 5.84 -9.17 -9.27
CA ALA A 59 4.67 -9.41 -8.44
C ALA A 59 4.47 -10.92 -8.16
N GLN A 60 4.68 -11.78 -9.17
CA GLN A 60 4.65 -13.24 -9.00
C GLN A 60 5.75 -13.73 -8.05
N ALA A 61 6.99 -13.24 -8.21
CA ALA A 61 8.09 -13.59 -7.33
C ALA A 61 7.81 -13.17 -5.88
N MET A 62 7.11 -12.03 -5.68
CA MET A 62 6.74 -11.51 -4.36
C MET A 62 5.54 -12.23 -3.72
N GLY A 63 4.76 -13.01 -4.46
CA GLY A 63 3.66 -13.80 -3.87
C GLY A 63 2.32 -13.79 -4.63
N VAL A 64 2.18 -13.03 -5.73
CA VAL A 64 0.98 -13.09 -6.59
C VAL A 64 1.13 -14.28 -7.55
N ARG A 65 0.81 -15.50 -7.08
CA ARG A 65 1.15 -16.74 -7.79
C ARG A 65 -0.05 -17.50 -8.36
N GLN A 66 -1.25 -17.20 -7.89
CA GLN A 66 -2.48 -17.89 -8.31
C GLN A 66 -3.31 -17.04 -9.25
N SER A 67 -3.32 -15.71 -9.02
CA SER A 67 -4.03 -14.76 -9.86
C SER A 67 -3.27 -14.48 -11.16
N LYS A 68 -4.01 -14.39 -12.27
CA LYS A 68 -3.45 -14.02 -13.56
C LYS A 68 -3.22 -12.51 -13.61
N LEU A 69 -1.99 -12.10 -13.90
CA LEU A 69 -1.65 -10.70 -14.11
C LEU A 69 -1.62 -10.40 -15.60
N GLU A 70 -2.40 -9.42 -16.03
CA GLU A 70 -2.37 -8.95 -17.41
C GLU A 70 -1.15 -8.05 -17.63
N GLU A 71 -0.34 -8.36 -18.65
CA GLU A 71 0.90 -7.62 -18.97
C GLU A 71 0.59 -6.33 -19.74
N VAL A 72 -0.23 -5.47 -19.17
CA VAL A 72 -0.66 -4.18 -19.74
C VAL A 72 -0.22 -3.00 -18.87
N PRO A 73 -0.06 -1.79 -19.41
CA PRO A 73 0.41 -0.63 -18.64
C PRO A 73 -0.44 -0.32 -17.40
N SER A 74 -1.75 -0.53 -17.47
CA SER A 74 -2.68 -0.30 -16.36
C SER A 74 -2.50 -1.27 -15.18
N LEU A 75 -1.73 -2.37 -15.34
CA LEU A 75 -1.33 -3.25 -14.24
C LEU A 75 -0.69 -2.47 -13.08
N ALA A 76 0.04 -1.38 -13.36
CA ALA A 76 0.63 -0.51 -12.35
C ALA A 76 -0.39 0.10 -11.39
N LEU A 77 -1.64 0.23 -11.81
CA LEU A 77 -2.73 0.77 -11.01
C LEU A 77 -3.66 -0.32 -10.46
N GLY A 78 -3.28 -1.59 -10.60
CA GLY A 78 -3.99 -2.72 -9.99
C GLY A 78 -5.23 -3.17 -10.76
N THR A 79 -5.23 -3.07 -12.09
CA THR A 79 -6.38 -3.50 -12.92
C THR A 79 -6.55 -5.01 -13.02
N SER A 80 -5.53 -5.80 -12.68
CA SER A 80 -5.67 -7.27 -12.64
C SER A 80 -6.28 -7.70 -11.31
N PRO A 81 -7.37 -8.48 -11.30
CA PRO A 81 -7.96 -9.02 -10.07
C PRO A 81 -6.98 -9.94 -9.36
N VAL A 82 -6.82 -9.75 -8.05
CA VAL A 82 -5.94 -10.56 -7.19
C VAL A 82 -6.63 -10.87 -5.88
N THR A 83 -6.19 -11.93 -5.19
CA THR A 83 -6.73 -12.25 -3.87
C THR A 83 -6.10 -11.40 -2.78
N LEU A 84 -6.85 -11.12 -1.70
CA LEU A 84 -6.33 -10.44 -0.52
C LEU A 84 -5.13 -11.19 0.08
N LYS A 85 -5.18 -12.54 0.08
CA LYS A 85 -4.07 -13.38 0.56
C LYS A 85 -2.77 -13.12 -0.21
N GLU A 86 -2.84 -13.03 -1.53
CA GLU A 86 -1.66 -12.79 -2.38
C GLU A 86 -1.10 -11.38 -2.17
N MET A 87 -1.97 -10.38 -2.03
CA MET A 87 -1.52 -9.01 -1.72
C MET A 87 -0.83 -8.95 -0.36
N VAL A 88 -1.42 -9.53 0.70
CA VAL A 88 -0.80 -9.58 2.02
C VAL A 88 0.52 -10.35 1.97
N ALA A 89 0.61 -11.46 1.22
CA ALA A 89 1.86 -12.20 1.03
C ALA A 89 2.94 -11.37 0.32
N SER A 90 2.57 -10.59 -0.69
CA SER A 90 3.50 -9.70 -1.40
C SER A 90 4.05 -8.59 -0.49
N TYR A 91 3.20 -8.00 0.35
CA TYR A 91 3.64 -7.03 1.35
C TYR A 91 4.47 -7.69 2.46
N SER A 92 4.16 -8.93 2.83
CA SER A 92 4.96 -9.72 3.76
C SER A 92 6.37 -9.97 3.22
N THR A 93 6.50 -10.14 1.91
CA THR A 93 7.81 -10.25 1.24
C THR A 93 8.65 -8.98 1.42
N ILE A 94 8.03 -7.79 1.29
CA ILE A 94 8.71 -6.51 1.56
C ILE A 94 9.11 -6.42 3.03
N ALA A 95 8.17 -6.67 3.95
CA ALA A 95 8.40 -6.62 5.40
C ALA A 95 9.47 -7.63 5.86
N ASN A 96 9.61 -8.74 5.16
CA ASN A 96 10.59 -9.80 5.40
C ASN A 96 11.90 -9.57 4.62
N ASN A 97 12.29 -8.30 4.46
CA ASN A 97 13.55 -7.93 3.82
C ASN A 97 13.72 -8.50 2.39
N GLY A 98 12.62 -8.64 1.65
CA GLY A 98 12.60 -9.10 0.28
C GLY A 98 12.56 -10.61 0.09
N ASN A 99 12.32 -11.39 1.14
CA ASN A 99 12.19 -12.83 1.06
C ASN A 99 10.71 -13.23 1.08
N TYR A 100 10.26 -13.89 0.04
CA TYR A 100 8.96 -14.53 0.00
C TYR A 100 8.98 -15.82 0.82
N ILE A 101 7.95 -16.03 1.63
CA ILE A 101 7.64 -17.31 2.29
C ILE A 101 6.20 -17.65 1.97
N GLU A 102 5.95 -18.87 1.49
CA GLU A 102 4.60 -19.31 1.18
C GLU A 102 3.74 -19.33 2.46
N PRO A 103 2.60 -18.61 2.50
CA PRO A 103 1.72 -18.61 3.65
C PRO A 103 1.08 -19.97 3.86
N PHE A 104 1.06 -20.44 5.11
CA PHE A 104 0.36 -21.66 5.51
C PHE A 104 -0.42 -21.44 6.81
N LEU A 105 -1.52 -22.19 6.99
CA LEU A 105 -2.47 -21.99 8.08
C LEU A 105 -2.36 -23.06 9.16
N VAL A 106 -1.99 -24.29 8.77
CA VAL A 106 -1.99 -25.44 9.67
C VAL A 106 -0.56 -25.72 10.13
N LEU A 107 -0.30 -25.57 11.43
CA LEU A 107 1.00 -25.87 12.02
C LEU A 107 1.12 -27.37 12.37
N ARG A 108 0.04 -27.96 12.88
CA ARG A 108 0.01 -29.37 13.26
C ARG A 108 -1.42 -29.88 13.35
N VAL A 109 -1.56 -31.18 13.16
CA VAL A 109 -2.79 -31.94 13.39
C VAL A 109 -2.57 -32.84 14.60
N THR A 110 -3.50 -32.82 15.56
CA THR A 110 -3.45 -33.68 16.74
C THR A 110 -4.74 -34.50 16.85
N ASN A 111 -4.66 -35.69 17.40
CA ASN A 111 -5.86 -36.48 17.75
C ASN A 111 -6.49 -35.93 19.05
N ARG A 112 -7.67 -36.52 19.44
CA ARG A 112 -8.38 -36.11 20.68
C ARG A 112 -7.58 -36.32 21.96
N LYS A 113 -6.57 -37.20 21.95
CA LYS A 113 -5.68 -37.48 23.11
C LYS A 113 -4.44 -36.58 23.12
N GLY A 114 -4.36 -35.55 22.23
CA GLY A 114 -3.25 -34.63 22.13
C GLY A 114 -2.02 -35.16 21.39
N LYS A 115 -2.03 -36.43 20.92
CA LYS A 115 -0.93 -36.98 20.12
C LYS A 115 -0.85 -36.29 18.79
N VAL A 116 0.33 -35.77 18.43
CA VAL A 116 0.60 -35.15 17.14
C VAL A 116 0.54 -36.23 16.06
N LEU A 117 -0.27 -36.02 15.04
CA LEU A 117 -0.41 -36.85 13.85
C LEU A 117 0.45 -36.35 12.72
N GLU A 118 0.51 -35.04 12.53
CA GLU A 118 1.27 -34.39 11.47
C GLU A 118 1.71 -33.01 11.89
N THR A 119 2.88 -32.56 11.40
CA THR A 119 3.42 -31.22 11.63
C THR A 119 3.83 -30.62 10.29
N PHE A 120 3.43 -29.37 10.05
CA PHE A 120 3.76 -28.60 8.87
C PHE A 120 4.80 -27.55 9.22
N GLN A 121 5.70 -27.27 8.30
CA GLN A 121 6.74 -26.26 8.45
C GLN A 121 6.69 -25.29 7.27
N ALA A 122 7.13 -24.05 7.51
CA ALA A 122 7.30 -23.08 6.45
C ALA A 122 8.29 -23.61 5.41
N LYS A 123 8.00 -23.38 4.13
CA LYS A 123 8.96 -23.63 3.06
C LYS A 123 10.16 -22.69 3.18
N ALA A 124 11.26 -23.06 2.58
CA ALA A 124 12.45 -22.22 2.52
C ALA A 124 12.11 -20.84 1.89
N PRO A 125 12.67 -19.74 2.44
CA PRO A 125 12.47 -18.42 1.85
C PRO A 125 13.04 -18.33 0.44
N GLU A 126 12.30 -17.66 -0.45
CA GLU A 126 12.73 -17.35 -1.82
C GLU A 126 13.05 -15.86 -1.92
N ARG A 127 14.25 -15.50 -2.41
CA ARG A 127 14.61 -14.09 -2.63
C ARG A 127 13.84 -13.54 -3.82
N ALA A 128 12.90 -12.60 -3.58
CA ALA A 128 12.12 -11.93 -4.60
C ALA A 128 12.70 -10.55 -4.98
N ILE A 129 13.11 -9.76 -3.98
CA ILE A 129 13.75 -8.45 -4.17
C ILE A 129 14.99 -8.33 -3.28
N SER A 130 15.89 -7.41 -3.63
CA SER A 130 17.09 -7.17 -2.82
C SER A 130 16.73 -6.59 -1.45
N LEU A 131 17.59 -6.78 -0.46
CA LEU A 131 17.44 -6.16 0.87
C LEU A 131 17.33 -4.64 0.76
N GLY A 132 18.20 -3.99 -0.02
CA GLY A 132 18.18 -2.53 -0.20
C GLY A 132 16.88 -2.05 -0.83
N SER A 133 16.35 -2.75 -1.84
CA SER A 133 15.05 -2.41 -2.45
C SER A 133 13.90 -2.51 -1.44
N ALA A 134 13.88 -3.57 -0.62
CA ALA A 134 12.86 -3.74 0.42
C ALA A 134 12.94 -2.60 1.44
N GLN A 135 14.14 -2.23 1.90
CA GLN A 135 14.35 -1.16 2.88
C GLN A 135 13.91 0.21 2.36
N ILE A 136 14.25 0.55 1.12
CA ILE A 136 13.84 1.80 0.48
C ILE A 136 12.31 1.84 0.33
N LEU A 137 11.70 0.73 -0.06
CA LEU A 137 10.25 0.65 -0.22
C LEU A 137 9.53 0.77 1.13
N ILE A 138 10.03 0.13 2.20
CA ILE A 138 9.51 0.29 3.55
C ILE A 138 9.55 1.76 3.98
N ASP A 139 10.69 2.45 3.75
CA ASP A 139 10.80 3.87 4.11
C ASP A 139 9.79 4.73 3.34
N ALA A 140 9.65 4.53 2.04
CA ALA A 140 8.65 5.25 1.24
C ALA A 140 7.23 4.98 1.74
N MET A 141 6.92 3.73 2.13
CA MET A 141 5.61 3.33 2.62
C MET A 141 5.34 3.76 4.07
N ARG A 142 6.38 4.02 4.91
CA ARG A 142 6.22 4.77 6.16
C ARG A 142 5.65 6.16 5.89
N GLY A 143 6.16 6.84 4.85
CA GLY A 143 5.65 8.15 4.44
C GLY A 143 4.16 8.16 4.10
N VAL A 144 3.61 7.08 3.54
CA VAL A 144 2.17 6.95 3.29
C VAL A 144 1.36 7.05 4.60
N VAL A 145 1.85 6.43 5.68
CA VAL A 145 1.20 6.42 6.99
C VAL A 145 1.49 7.70 7.78
N ASP A 146 2.69 8.26 7.64
CA ASP A 146 3.11 9.42 8.43
C ASP A 146 2.53 10.74 7.88
N GLN A 147 2.39 10.88 6.56
CA GLN A 147 1.98 12.14 5.92
C GLN A 147 1.17 11.97 4.63
N GLY A 148 0.95 10.75 4.17
CA GLY A 148 0.28 10.45 2.90
C GLY A 148 -1.17 9.98 3.08
N THR A 149 -1.61 9.15 2.14
CA THR A 149 -3.01 8.68 2.06
C THR A 149 -3.44 7.78 3.23
N GLY A 150 -2.49 7.27 4.02
CA GLY A 150 -2.71 6.43 5.20
C GLY A 150 -2.61 7.16 6.54
N VAL A 151 -2.52 8.50 6.56
CA VAL A 151 -2.28 9.31 7.76
C VAL A 151 -3.28 9.05 8.90
N ALA A 152 -4.49 8.56 8.60
CA ALA A 152 -5.50 8.21 9.60
C ALA A 152 -5.02 7.12 10.59
N ILE A 153 -4.05 6.29 10.24
CA ILE A 153 -3.41 5.33 11.15
C ILE A 153 -2.78 6.06 12.34
N ARG A 154 -2.13 7.21 12.10
CA ARG A 154 -1.57 8.07 13.15
C ARG A 154 -2.64 8.92 13.80
N ALA A 155 -3.39 9.68 13.00
CA ALA A 155 -4.28 10.73 13.48
C ALA A 155 -5.55 10.19 14.17
N ARG A 156 -6.14 9.10 13.65
CA ARG A 156 -7.38 8.54 14.18
C ARG A 156 -7.15 7.40 15.17
N PHE A 157 -6.21 6.50 14.86
CA PHE A 157 -5.99 5.29 15.66
C PHE A 157 -4.86 5.44 16.68
N GLY A 158 -4.08 6.54 16.62
CA GLY A 158 -3.00 6.81 17.58
C GLY A 158 -1.86 5.80 17.55
N ILE A 159 -1.75 5.00 16.48
CA ILE A 159 -0.74 3.94 16.36
C ILE A 159 0.64 4.58 16.15
N GLN A 160 1.55 4.45 17.13
CA GLN A 160 2.91 4.99 17.10
C GLN A 160 3.98 3.93 16.76
N ALA A 161 3.58 2.66 16.62
CA ALA A 161 4.47 1.59 16.18
C ALA A 161 5.10 1.90 14.82
N ASP A 162 6.23 1.27 14.51
CA ASP A 162 6.89 1.40 13.22
C ASP A 162 6.11 0.62 12.17
N VAL A 163 5.25 1.33 11.46
CA VAL A 163 4.38 0.77 10.43
C VAL A 163 4.56 1.48 9.10
N ALA A 164 4.38 0.72 8.04
CA ALA A 164 4.41 1.16 6.65
C ALA A 164 3.15 0.61 5.95
N GLY A 165 2.60 1.29 4.97
CA GLY A 165 1.38 0.81 4.34
C GLY A 165 1.05 1.48 3.02
N LYS A 166 -0.05 1.03 2.40
CA LYS A 166 -0.54 1.60 1.15
C LYS A 166 -2.06 1.46 1.05
N THR A 167 -2.72 2.53 0.66
CA THR A 167 -4.12 2.54 0.25
C THR A 167 -4.27 2.14 -1.22
N GLY A 168 -5.37 1.51 -1.56
CA GLY A 168 -5.79 1.28 -2.94
C GLY A 168 -7.24 1.70 -3.13
N THR A 169 -7.54 2.25 -4.29
CA THR A 169 -8.89 2.68 -4.68
C THR A 169 -9.01 2.55 -6.19
N THR A 170 -10.03 1.86 -6.68
CA THR A 170 -10.36 1.84 -8.10
C THR A 170 -10.97 3.17 -8.55
N GLN A 171 -10.86 3.51 -9.83
CA GLN A 171 -11.34 4.79 -10.35
C GLN A 171 -12.85 5.00 -10.16
N ASP A 172 -13.63 3.92 -10.22
CA ASP A 172 -15.09 3.96 -10.05
C ASP A 172 -15.53 3.68 -8.62
N ASN A 173 -14.59 3.71 -7.66
CA ASN A 173 -14.87 3.44 -6.25
C ASN A 173 -15.57 2.08 -6.01
N THR A 174 -15.20 1.06 -6.77
CA THR A 174 -15.72 -0.32 -6.64
C THR A 174 -14.94 -1.15 -5.65
N ASP A 175 -13.66 -0.80 -5.42
CA ASP A 175 -12.74 -1.49 -4.53
C ASP A 175 -11.99 -0.52 -3.65
N GLY A 176 -12.02 -0.76 -2.34
CA GLY A 176 -11.19 -0.09 -1.35
C GLY A 176 -10.20 -1.06 -0.72
N TRP A 177 -8.91 -0.74 -0.76
CA TRP A 177 -7.82 -1.55 -0.22
C TRP A 177 -7.01 -0.79 0.81
N PHE A 178 -6.57 -1.47 1.82
CA PHE A 178 -5.47 -1.00 2.66
C PHE A 178 -4.66 -2.19 3.15
N VAL A 179 -3.34 -2.13 2.96
CA VAL A 179 -2.40 -3.10 3.52
C VAL A 179 -1.38 -2.35 4.36
N MET A 180 -1.14 -2.85 5.58
CA MET A 180 -0.20 -2.27 6.54
C MET A 180 0.77 -3.33 7.02
N MET A 181 2.04 -2.96 7.08
CA MET A 181 3.15 -3.78 7.53
C MET A 181 3.72 -3.24 8.85
N HIS A 182 4.01 -4.15 9.74
CA HIS A 182 4.84 -4.00 10.93
C HIS A 182 5.88 -5.13 10.93
N PRO A 183 7.05 -5.01 11.57
CA PRO A 183 8.06 -6.09 11.56
C PRO A 183 7.56 -7.48 11.98
N GLN A 184 6.51 -7.55 12.79
CA GLN A 184 5.95 -8.80 13.31
C GLN A 184 4.61 -9.18 12.69
N LEU A 185 3.95 -8.28 11.94
CA LEU A 185 2.60 -8.50 11.45
C LEU A 185 2.32 -7.70 10.18
N VAL A 186 1.81 -8.37 9.16
CA VAL A 186 1.24 -7.71 7.99
C VAL A 186 -0.26 -7.96 7.98
N THR A 187 -1.03 -6.89 7.83
CA THR A 187 -2.49 -6.94 7.80
C THR A 187 -3.01 -6.27 6.55
N GLY A 188 -4.10 -6.78 6.01
CA GLY A 188 -4.75 -6.17 4.86
C GLY A 188 -6.26 -6.31 4.94
N ALA A 189 -6.97 -5.36 4.37
CA ALA A 189 -8.40 -5.42 4.17
C ALA A 189 -8.74 -4.99 2.74
N TRP A 190 -9.76 -5.64 2.22
CA TRP A 190 -10.44 -5.29 0.99
C TRP A 190 -11.92 -5.12 1.26
N VAL A 191 -12.49 -4.08 0.71
CA VAL A 191 -13.93 -3.79 0.75
C VAL A 191 -14.39 -3.55 -0.67
N GLY A 192 -15.41 -4.28 -1.10
CA GLY A 192 -15.92 -4.19 -2.47
C GLY A 192 -16.98 -5.23 -2.74
N PHE A 193 -17.38 -5.30 -3.99
CA PHE A 193 -18.34 -6.28 -4.49
C PHE A 193 -17.67 -7.22 -5.51
N ASN A 194 -18.14 -8.44 -5.62
CA ASN A 194 -17.69 -9.37 -6.66
C ASN A 194 -18.11 -8.92 -8.07
N ASP A 195 -19.09 -8.03 -8.16
CA ASP A 195 -19.50 -7.36 -9.39
C ASP A 195 -18.90 -5.95 -9.44
N ASN A 196 -17.93 -5.75 -10.31
CA ASN A 196 -17.22 -4.48 -10.48
C ASN A 196 -18.09 -3.34 -11.09
N ARG A 197 -19.33 -3.61 -11.44
CA ARG A 197 -20.33 -2.60 -11.86
C ARG A 197 -20.98 -1.90 -10.67
N ILE A 198 -20.81 -2.46 -9.46
CA ILE A 198 -21.41 -1.92 -8.25
C ILE A 198 -20.39 -1.00 -7.58
N THR A 199 -20.67 0.30 -7.57
CA THR A 199 -19.86 1.29 -6.88
C THR A 199 -20.26 1.43 -5.42
N MET A 200 -19.28 1.67 -4.54
CA MET A 200 -19.50 2.04 -3.13
C MET A 200 -19.72 3.56 -2.95
N GLY A 201 -19.66 4.32 -4.05
CA GLY A 201 -19.79 5.78 -4.06
C GLY A 201 -18.56 6.50 -3.48
N ASP A 202 -18.58 7.83 -3.57
CA ASP A 202 -17.41 8.68 -3.26
C ASP A 202 -16.97 8.63 -1.79
N SER A 203 -17.90 8.32 -0.89
CA SER A 203 -17.60 8.31 0.55
C SER A 203 -16.95 7.01 1.01
N TRP A 204 -17.41 5.86 0.53
CA TRP A 204 -16.99 4.53 1.02
C TRP A 204 -16.07 3.80 0.05
N GLY A 205 -16.04 4.18 -1.21
CA GLY A 205 -15.22 3.53 -2.22
C GLY A 205 -13.72 3.76 -2.07
N GLN A 206 -13.31 4.78 -1.31
CA GLN A 206 -11.91 5.06 -1.05
C GLN A 206 -11.34 4.10 0.00
N GLY A 207 -10.24 3.43 -0.30
CA GLY A 207 -9.58 2.51 0.64
C GLY A 207 -9.19 3.14 1.97
N ALA A 208 -8.85 4.43 1.97
CA ALA A 208 -8.60 5.21 3.19
C ALA A 208 -9.85 5.36 4.09
N ARG A 209 -11.06 5.20 3.56
CA ARG A 209 -12.33 5.36 4.30
C ARG A 209 -13.01 4.04 4.60
N SER A 210 -12.79 3.01 3.80
CA SER A 210 -13.40 1.68 3.95
C SER A 210 -12.44 0.66 4.58
N ALA A 211 -11.38 0.28 3.89
CA ALA A 211 -10.47 -0.78 4.30
C ALA A 211 -9.50 -0.34 5.43
N LEU A 212 -8.98 0.90 5.39
CA LEU A 212 -8.03 1.41 6.39
C LEU A 212 -8.59 1.37 7.82
N PRO A 213 -9.85 1.78 8.10
CA PRO A 213 -10.41 1.67 9.46
C PRO A 213 -10.42 0.25 10.00
N MET A 214 -10.73 -0.75 9.18
CA MET A 214 -10.72 -2.17 9.58
C MET A 214 -9.33 -2.61 10.03
N VAL A 215 -8.30 -2.26 9.24
CA VAL A 215 -6.90 -2.57 9.58
C VAL A 215 -6.46 -1.79 10.82
N GLY A 216 -6.85 -0.51 10.94
CA GLY A 216 -6.52 0.34 12.09
C GLY A 216 -7.09 -0.20 13.40
N ASP A 217 -8.38 -0.56 13.42
CA ASP A 217 -9.03 -1.14 14.59
C ASP A 217 -8.41 -2.50 14.98
N PHE A 218 -8.21 -3.37 14.00
CA PHE A 218 -7.58 -4.67 14.23
C PHE A 218 -6.18 -4.50 14.81
N PHE A 219 -5.34 -3.64 14.22
CA PHE A 219 -3.97 -3.44 14.66
C PHE A 219 -3.91 -2.77 16.05
N ALA A 220 -4.77 -1.79 16.31
CA ALA A 220 -4.88 -1.20 17.65
C ALA A 220 -5.24 -2.24 18.73
N GLN A 221 -6.07 -3.24 18.37
CA GLN A 221 -6.39 -4.34 19.27
C GLN A 221 -5.18 -5.27 19.48
N THR A 222 -4.39 -5.57 18.46
CA THR A 222 -3.18 -6.41 18.61
C THR A 222 -2.13 -5.74 19.51
N LEU A 223 -2.02 -4.41 19.46
CA LEU A 223 -1.15 -3.65 20.36
C LEU A 223 -1.67 -3.69 21.82
N ARG A 224 -2.98 -3.50 22.03
CA ARG A 224 -3.60 -3.56 23.37
C ARG A 224 -3.44 -4.93 24.01
N THR A 225 -3.57 -5.98 23.24
CA THR A 225 -3.40 -7.37 23.71
C THR A 225 -1.95 -7.83 23.74
N ARG A 226 -1.00 -6.97 23.39
CA ARG A 226 0.44 -7.27 23.35
C ARG A 226 0.82 -8.45 22.43
N LEU A 227 0.02 -8.71 21.40
CA LEU A 227 0.34 -9.67 20.35
C LEU A 227 1.44 -9.14 19.43
N VAL A 228 1.59 -7.82 19.34
CA VAL A 228 2.61 -7.11 18.59
C VAL A 228 3.34 -6.18 19.54
N ASP A 229 4.68 -6.17 19.47
CA ASP A 229 5.53 -5.30 20.27
C ASP A 229 5.66 -3.93 19.60
N VAL A 230 5.10 -2.89 20.24
CA VAL A 230 5.13 -1.50 19.75
C VAL A 230 6.55 -0.96 19.57
N GLN A 231 7.55 -1.51 20.28
CA GLN A 231 8.94 -1.05 20.21
C GLN A 231 9.72 -1.70 19.04
N ARG A 232 9.19 -2.77 18.49
CA ARG A 232 9.86 -3.44 17.36
C ARG A 232 9.90 -2.52 16.14
N ARG A 233 11.09 -2.44 15.51
CA ARG A 233 11.33 -1.59 14.33
C ARG A 233 11.75 -2.46 13.15
N PHE A 234 11.47 -1.96 11.94
CA PHE A 234 12.11 -2.50 10.74
C PHE A 234 13.61 -2.22 10.79
N ASP A 235 14.41 -3.12 10.24
CA ASP A 235 15.84 -2.92 10.05
C ASP A 235 16.13 -1.86 8.97
N ALA A 236 15.11 -1.41 8.26
CA ALA A 236 15.20 -0.39 7.22
C ALA A 236 15.47 1.00 7.81
N PRO A 237 16.52 1.71 7.37
CA PRO A 237 16.77 3.07 7.81
C PRO A 237 15.63 4.01 7.42
N LYS A 238 15.40 5.04 8.22
CA LYS A 238 14.56 6.17 7.80
C LYS A 238 15.41 7.09 6.92
N ILE A 239 15.15 7.06 5.63
CA ILE A 239 15.89 7.88 4.64
C ILE A 239 15.35 9.30 4.58
N SER A 240 14.13 9.55 5.05
CA SER A 240 13.52 10.88 5.13
C SER A 240 14.35 11.81 6.03
N GLY A 241 15.04 12.77 5.41
CA GLY A 241 15.98 13.68 6.09
C GLY A 241 17.43 13.24 6.08
N ALA A 242 17.79 12.17 5.36
CA ALA A 242 19.17 11.79 5.14
C ALA A 242 19.93 12.86 4.35
N PRO A 243 21.23 13.09 4.67
CA PRO A 243 22.07 14.01 3.93
C PRO A 243 22.15 13.63 2.45
N GLU A 244 22.40 14.60 1.59
CA GLU A 244 22.44 14.45 0.11
C GLU A 244 23.24 13.25 -0.40
N SER A 245 24.27 12.83 0.35
CA SER A 245 25.08 11.66 0.02
C SER A 245 24.31 10.32 -0.04
N VAL A 246 23.24 10.16 0.77
CA VAL A 246 22.41 8.94 0.74
C VAL A 246 21.35 9.06 -0.36
N ALA A 247 20.87 10.27 -0.63
CA ALA A 247 19.97 10.52 -1.75
C ALA A 247 20.66 10.25 -3.10
N SER A 248 21.97 10.58 -3.24
CA SER A 248 22.75 10.26 -4.42
C SER A 248 22.96 8.75 -4.57
N GLN A 249 23.29 8.02 -3.50
CA GLN A 249 23.43 6.56 -3.53
C GLN A 249 22.13 5.85 -3.93
N VAL A 250 20.97 6.35 -3.47
CA VAL A 250 19.67 5.85 -3.88
C VAL A 250 19.40 6.14 -5.36
N SER A 251 19.80 7.33 -5.85
CA SER A 251 19.72 7.70 -7.26
C SER A 251 20.61 6.82 -8.12
N ASP A 252 21.86 6.61 -7.72
CA ASP A 252 22.83 5.80 -8.43
C ASP A 252 22.42 4.32 -8.50
N TRP A 253 21.89 3.80 -7.39
CA TRP A 253 21.32 2.46 -7.33
C TRP A 253 20.08 2.32 -8.23
N PHE A 254 19.19 3.31 -8.24
CA PHE A 254 18.02 3.31 -9.11
C PHE A 254 18.42 3.36 -10.58
N GLN A 255 19.43 4.15 -10.95
CA GLN A 255 19.99 4.18 -12.27
C GLN A 255 20.72 2.88 -12.66
N ALA A 256 21.38 2.22 -11.72
CA ALA A 256 21.98 0.91 -11.96
C ALA A 256 20.92 -0.17 -12.27
N LEU A 257 19.74 -0.07 -11.67
CA LEU A 257 18.61 -0.96 -11.97
C LEU A 257 17.90 -0.59 -13.30
N PHE A 258 17.94 0.67 -13.68
CA PHE A 258 17.22 1.20 -14.85
C PHE A 258 18.12 2.09 -15.71
N PRO A 259 19.16 1.52 -16.36
CA PRO A 259 20.16 2.30 -17.08
C PRO A 259 19.61 3.07 -18.31
N SER A 260 18.39 2.81 -18.73
CA SER A 260 17.71 3.48 -19.84
C SER A 260 16.92 4.73 -19.41
N LEU A 261 16.85 5.07 -18.12
CA LEU A 261 16.17 6.29 -17.67
C LEU A 261 17.08 7.52 -17.85
N PRO A 262 16.54 8.68 -18.28
CA PRO A 262 17.31 9.91 -18.40
C PRO A 262 17.84 10.34 -17.02
N GLN A 263 19.07 10.84 -16.99
CA GLN A 263 19.66 11.41 -15.78
C GLN A 263 18.85 12.64 -15.35
N VAL A 264 18.26 12.57 -14.17
CA VAL A 264 17.58 13.71 -13.56
C VAL A 264 18.63 14.57 -12.86
N VAL A 265 19.05 15.64 -13.53
CA VAL A 265 19.83 16.69 -12.87
C VAL A 265 18.89 17.43 -11.92
N ALA A 266 19.15 17.37 -10.61
CA ALA A 266 18.35 18.08 -9.63
C ALA A 266 18.42 19.60 -9.89
N PRO A 267 17.26 20.30 -10.00
CA PRO A 267 17.28 21.75 -10.12
C PRO A 267 17.76 22.41 -8.82
N PRO A 268 18.33 23.63 -8.88
CA PRO A 268 18.73 24.38 -7.69
C PRO A 268 17.50 24.63 -6.80
N ARG A 269 17.70 24.52 -5.47
CA ARG A 269 16.64 24.74 -4.48
C ARG A 269 16.00 26.13 -4.66
N PRO A 270 14.66 26.21 -4.73
CA PRO A 270 13.99 27.47 -4.52
C PRO A 270 14.17 27.93 -3.06
N PRO A 271 14.19 29.26 -2.79
CA PRO A 271 14.25 29.78 -1.43
C PRO A 271 13.04 29.29 -0.62
N ALA A 272 13.26 29.08 0.67
CA ALA A 272 12.25 28.54 1.57
C ALA A 272 11.03 29.48 1.64
N GLU A 273 9.96 29.12 0.98
CA GLU A 273 8.65 29.72 1.18
C GLU A 273 7.86 28.94 2.22
N GLU A 274 7.21 29.69 3.07
CA GLU A 274 6.41 29.32 4.23
C GLU A 274 5.39 28.21 3.88
N GLN A 275 5.48 27.06 4.56
CA GLN A 275 4.60 25.93 4.33
C GLN A 275 3.17 26.29 4.79
N ALA A 276 2.26 26.43 3.85
CA ALA A 276 0.83 26.50 4.15
C ALA A 276 0.39 25.21 4.84
N SER A 277 -0.21 25.34 6.01
CA SER A 277 -0.75 24.24 6.81
C SER A 277 -1.81 23.47 6.00
N PRO A 278 -1.83 22.12 6.07
CA PRO A 278 -2.84 21.33 5.37
C PRO A 278 -4.24 21.68 5.88
N ILE A 279 -5.17 21.94 4.98
CA ILE A 279 -6.58 22.18 5.30
C ILE A 279 -7.16 20.92 5.93
N TYR A 280 -7.37 20.99 7.25
CA TYR A 280 -8.08 19.96 8.01
C TYR A 280 -9.58 20.05 7.69
N VAL A 281 -10.12 19.05 7.03
CA VAL A 281 -11.57 18.88 6.88
C VAL A 281 -12.04 17.95 8.00
N PRO A 282 -12.76 18.42 9.02
CA PRO A 282 -13.23 17.56 10.11
C PRO A 282 -14.26 16.55 9.59
N PHE A 283 -14.11 15.29 9.99
CA PHE A 283 -15.10 14.26 9.74
C PHE A 283 -16.41 14.59 10.47
N PRO A 284 -17.58 14.39 9.86
CA PRO A 284 -18.84 14.53 10.55
C PRO A 284 -18.91 13.52 11.71
N GLN A 285 -19.15 14.03 12.93
CA GLN A 285 -19.41 13.20 14.11
C GLN A 285 -20.72 12.42 13.91
N PRO A 286 -20.81 11.16 14.32
CA PRO A 286 -22.09 10.45 14.29
C PRO A 286 -23.08 11.19 15.19
N ARG A 287 -24.23 11.57 14.64
CA ARG A 287 -25.33 12.14 15.44
C ARG A 287 -25.75 11.12 16.48
N SER A 288 -25.73 11.51 17.75
CA SER A 288 -26.35 10.76 18.83
C SER A 288 -27.83 10.58 18.50
N GLN A 289 -28.24 9.35 18.24
CA GLN A 289 -29.66 9.03 18.18
C GLN A 289 -30.18 9.10 19.62
N THR A 290 -30.88 10.18 19.93
CA THR A 290 -31.76 10.27 21.11
C THR A 290 -32.84 9.21 20.93
N GLY A 291 -32.88 8.27 21.86
CA GLY A 291 -33.78 7.14 21.85
C GLY A 291 -35.25 7.53 21.77
N THR A 292 -35.92 6.96 20.83
CA THR A 292 -37.38 6.82 20.90
C THR A 292 -37.67 5.51 21.61
N VAL A 293 -38.10 5.63 22.85
CA VAL A 293 -38.62 4.51 23.67
C VAL A 293 -39.97 4.08 23.08
N PHE A 294 -40.03 2.86 22.53
CA PHE A 294 -41.33 2.24 22.20
C PHE A 294 -41.95 1.67 23.47
N PRO A 295 -43.26 1.91 23.73
CA PRO A 295 -43.95 1.30 24.85
C PRO A 295 -44.18 -0.22 24.59
N PRO A 296 -44.28 -1.03 25.69
CA PRO A 296 -44.44 -2.47 25.55
C PRO A 296 -45.84 -2.83 25.02
N GLN A 297 -45.90 -3.70 24.01
CA GLN A 297 -47.15 -4.32 23.59
C GLN A 297 -47.47 -5.49 24.51
N ASN A 298 -48.69 -5.45 25.12
CA ASN A 298 -49.26 -6.55 25.89
C ASN A 298 -49.71 -7.68 24.92
N PRO A 299 -49.57 -8.94 25.33
CA PRO A 299 -50.12 -10.08 24.57
C PRO A 299 -51.60 -10.27 24.91
N GLN A 300 -52.37 -10.47 23.86
CA GLN A 300 -53.61 -11.26 23.87
C GLN A 300 -53.51 -12.36 22.84
#